data_a61c2b71f19f5d8e3881b138864c9c0d
#
_entry.id   a61c2b71f19f5d8e3881b138864c9c0d
#
_cell.length_a   1.000
_cell.length_b   1.000
_cell.length_c   1.000
_cell.angle_alpha   90.00
_cell.angle_beta   90.00
_cell.angle_gamma   90.00
#
_symmetry.space_group_name_H-M   'P 1'
#
loop_
_entity.id
_entity.type
_entity.pdbx_description
1 polymer ?
#
loop_
_entity_poly.entity_id
_entity_poly.type
_entity_poly.pdbx_seq_one_letter_code
_entity_poly.pdbx_strand_id
1 'polypeptide(L)'
;MKKLRHHLMLIIGLFLTTVLTGCFCMEKMEVRPKSLPNATLGNPYYAKIEVFGGVVIDEFFAYHIKPEKSGLELSAPFKFGSRVSYNDLEIKGTPKVTGTISIELSGGTYGTMSCPGRDFKKTYTIKVEE
;
A
#
# COMPACT_ATOMS: atom_id res chain seq x y z
N MET A 1 15.94 -35.57 -42.86
CA MET A 1 16.77 -34.65 -42.04
C MET A 1 16.31 -33.22 -42.15
N LYS A 2 15.91 -32.71 -43.27
CA LYS A 2 15.40 -31.33 -43.38
C LYS A 2 14.14 -31.07 -42.52
N LYS A 3 13.23 -32.01 -42.43
CA LYS A 3 12.03 -31.92 -41.59
C LYS A 3 12.34 -31.86 -40.09
N LEU A 4 13.35 -32.62 -39.63
CA LEU A 4 13.79 -32.59 -38.23
C LEU A 4 14.41 -31.24 -37.86
N ARG A 5 15.17 -30.65 -38.76
CA ARG A 5 15.78 -29.32 -38.56
C ARG A 5 14.70 -28.23 -38.49
N HIS A 6 13.64 -28.32 -39.29
CA HIS A 6 12.52 -27.39 -39.25
C HIS A 6 11.74 -27.50 -37.93
N HIS A 7 11.47 -28.72 -37.48
CA HIS A 7 10.81 -28.95 -36.18
C HIS A 7 11.64 -28.45 -35.03
N LEU A 8 12.96 -28.69 -35.05
CA LEU A 8 13.87 -28.21 -34.03
C LEU A 8 13.91 -26.68 -33.98
N MET A 9 13.96 -26.01 -35.15
CA MET A 9 13.93 -24.56 -35.24
C MET A 9 12.61 -23.97 -34.75
N LEU A 10 11.47 -24.61 -35.02
CA LEU A 10 10.15 -24.21 -34.53
C LEU A 10 10.06 -24.36 -33.01
N ILE A 11 10.58 -25.44 -32.44
CA ILE A 11 10.60 -25.68 -30.99
C ILE A 11 11.49 -24.65 -30.28
N ILE A 12 12.66 -24.35 -30.82
CA ILE A 12 13.58 -23.34 -30.29
C ILE A 12 12.95 -21.96 -30.37
N GLY A 13 12.31 -21.62 -31.50
CA GLY A 13 11.60 -20.35 -31.66
C GLY A 13 10.44 -20.20 -30.68
N LEU A 14 9.66 -21.26 -30.48
CA LEU A 14 8.56 -21.26 -29.51
C LEU A 14 9.07 -21.14 -28.07
N PHE A 15 10.16 -21.81 -27.75
CA PHE A 15 10.78 -21.73 -26.41
C PHE A 15 11.37 -20.34 -26.16
N LEU A 16 11.99 -19.71 -27.16
CA LEU A 16 12.54 -18.37 -27.05
C LEU A 16 11.46 -17.31 -26.83
N THR A 17 10.28 -17.46 -27.47
CA THR A 17 9.16 -16.53 -27.30
C THR A 17 8.53 -16.64 -25.91
N THR A 18 8.51 -17.83 -25.30
CA THR A 18 8.01 -17.98 -23.92
C THR A 18 8.96 -17.41 -22.88
N VAL A 19 10.26 -17.39 -23.13
CA VAL A 19 11.24 -16.81 -22.20
C VAL A 19 11.23 -15.27 -22.25
N LEU A 20 10.85 -14.69 -23.39
CA LEU A 20 10.79 -13.23 -23.55
C LEU A 20 9.57 -12.55 -22.91
N THR A 21 8.57 -13.31 -22.48
CA THR A 21 7.38 -12.78 -21.78
C THR A 21 7.57 -12.63 -20.27
N GLY A 22 8.77 -12.67 -19.78
CA GLY A 22 9.12 -12.96 -18.39
C GLY A 22 9.22 -11.81 -17.39
N CYS A 23 8.81 -10.58 -17.69
CA CYS A 23 8.74 -9.54 -16.66
C CYS A 23 7.29 -9.29 -16.25
N PHE A 24 6.78 -10.17 -15.39
CA PHE A 24 5.42 -10.07 -14.89
C PHE A 24 5.45 -9.62 -13.43
N CYS A 25 4.89 -8.43 -13.16
CA CYS A 25 4.72 -7.95 -11.80
C CYS A 25 3.54 -8.67 -11.15
N MET A 26 3.81 -9.55 -10.19
CA MET A 26 2.78 -10.29 -9.47
C MET A 26 2.32 -9.60 -8.19
N GLU A 27 3.05 -8.61 -7.73
CA GLU A 27 2.70 -7.88 -6.52
C GLU A 27 1.58 -6.87 -6.81
N LYS A 28 0.52 -6.95 -6.01
CA LYS A 28 -0.57 -5.98 -6.06
C LYS A 28 -0.34 -4.89 -5.03
N MET A 29 -0.64 -3.65 -5.44
CA MET A 29 -0.69 -2.53 -4.51
C MET A 29 -1.92 -2.70 -3.61
N GLU A 30 -1.71 -2.80 -2.30
CA GLU A 30 -2.79 -3.01 -1.34
C GLU A 30 -2.52 -2.26 -0.05
N VAL A 31 -3.52 -1.60 0.46
CA VAL A 31 -3.50 -0.95 1.79
C VAL A 31 -4.43 -1.75 2.70
N ARG A 32 -3.89 -2.30 3.78
CA ARG A 32 -4.62 -3.13 4.75
C ARG A 32 -4.68 -2.44 6.11
N PRO A 33 -5.77 -2.67 6.86
CA PRO A 33 -6.97 -3.44 6.54
C PRO A 33 -7.86 -2.71 5.54
N LYS A 34 -8.92 -3.37 5.07
CA LYS A 34 -9.91 -2.74 4.18
C LYS A 34 -10.71 -1.66 4.89
N SER A 35 -10.99 -1.86 6.17
CA SER A 35 -11.71 -0.93 7.03
C SER A 35 -11.11 -0.91 8.43
N LEU A 36 -11.31 0.20 9.13
CA LEU A 36 -10.87 0.37 10.50
C LEU A 36 -12.04 0.15 11.47
N PRO A 37 -11.78 -0.35 12.68
CA PRO A 37 -12.83 -0.53 13.69
C PRO A 37 -13.42 0.81 14.12
N ASN A 38 -14.64 0.76 14.64
CA ASN A 38 -15.30 1.91 15.23
C ASN A 38 -14.57 2.36 16.49
N ALA A 39 -14.73 3.61 16.85
CA ALA A 39 -14.15 4.20 18.04
C ALA A 39 -15.24 4.61 19.02
N THR A 40 -14.85 4.83 20.27
CA THR A 40 -15.73 5.36 21.32
C THR A 40 -15.17 6.69 21.80
N LEU A 41 -16.07 7.68 21.93
CA LEU A 41 -15.71 9.00 22.41
C LEU A 41 -15.02 8.95 23.76
N GLY A 42 -13.88 9.59 23.89
CA GLY A 42 -13.12 9.66 25.12
C GLY A 42 -12.30 8.42 25.48
N ASN A 43 -12.39 7.35 24.68
CA ASN A 43 -11.60 6.14 24.90
C ASN A 43 -10.38 6.11 23.98
N PRO A 44 -9.23 5.62 24.46
CA PRO A 44 -8.04 5.46 23.61
C PRO A 44 -8.33 4.57 22.40
N TYR A 45 -7.88 5.01 21.24
CA TYR A 45 -8.00 4.30 19.97
C TYR A 45 -6.64 3.94 19.43
N TYR A 46 -6.54 2.74 18.88
CA TYR A 46 -5.35 2.28 18.18
C TYR A 46 -5.74 1.42 16.99
N ALA A 47 -5.12 1.70 15.85
CA ALA A 47 -5.26 0.87 14.66
C ALA A 47 -3.96 0.90 13.86
N LYS A 48 -3.64 -0.22 13.25
CA LYS A 48 -2.47 -0.38 12.40
C LYS A 48 -2.89 -0.42 10.94
N ILE A 49 -2.11 0.26 10.11
CA ILE A 49 -2.31 0.28 8.65
C ILE A 49 -1.00 -0.15 8.01
N GLU A 50 -1.08 -1.06 7.05
CA GLU A 50 0.07 -1.57 6.31
C GLU A 50 -0.12 -1.36 4.81
N VAL A 51 0.94 -0.90 4.14
CA VAL A 51 0.97 -0.70 2.70
C VAL A 51 1.83 -1.79 2.08
N PHE A 52 1.24 -2.58 1.19
CA PHE A 52 1.88 -3.68 0.48
C PHE A 52 2.00 -3.38 -1.02
N GLY A 53 2.99 -3.97 -1.66
CA GLY A 53 3.17 -3.86 -3.10
C GLY A 53 4.29 -2.89 -3.53
N GLY A 54 5.14 -2.50 -2.60
CA GLY A 54 6.31 -1.68 -2.86
C GLY A 54 6.69 -0.81 -1.67
N VAL A 55 7.87 -0.23 -1.75
CA VAL A 55 8.37 0.68 -0.72
C VAL A 55 7.83 2.09 -0.99
N VAL A 56 7.15 2.66 -0.02
CA VAL A 56 6.55 3.99 -0.12
C VAL A 56 7.65 5.06 -0.18
N ILE A 57 7.51 5.98 -1.13
CA ILE A 57 8.40 7.12 -1.30
C ILE A 57 8.02 8.21 -0.30
N ASP A 58 8.95 8.57 0.59
CA ASP A 58 8.73 9.54 1.68
C ASP A 58 8.16 10.86 1.16
N GLU A 59 8.73 11.38 0.08
CA GLU A 59 8.40 12.69 -0.49
C GLU A 59 6.99 12.76 -1.08
N PHE A 60 6.41 11.61 -1.45
CA PHE A 60 5.09 11.54 -2.07
C PHE A 60 4.01 11.07 -1.12
N PHE A 61 4.38 10.71 0.11
CA PHE A 61 3.40 10.28 1.10
C PHE A 61 2.69 11.50 1.71
N ALA A 62 1.36 11.45 1.68
CA ALA A 62 0.52 12.47 2.29
C ALA A 62 -0.67 11.82 2.99
N TYR A 63 -1.12 12.43 4.08
CA TYR A 63 -2.32 12.00 4.77
C TYR A 63 -3.11 13.20 5.26
N HIS A 64 -4.39 12.99 5.43
CA HIS A 64 -5.30 14.01 5.94
C HIS A 64 -6.36 13.39 6.82
N ILE A 65 -6.53 13.94 8.03
CA ILE A 65 -7.53 13.49 9.00
C ILE A 65 -8.57 14.59 9.16
N LYS A 66 -9.83 14.27 8.92
CA LYS A 66 -10.97 15.18 9.07
C LYS A 66 -11.95 14.62 10.11
N PRO A 67 -12.46 15.44 11.02
CA PRO A 67 -12.07 16.82 11.27
C PRO A 67 -10.68 16.93 11.91
N GLU A 68 -10.03 18.06 11.78
CA GLU A 68 -8.69 18.30 12.32
C GLU A 68 -8.63 18.13 13.84
N LYS A 69 -9.74 18.44 14.52
CA LYS A 69 -9.86 18.31 15.97
C LYS A 69 -10.39 16.94 16.43
N SER A 70 -10.22 15.92 15.61
CA SER A 70 -10.72 14.58 15.92
C SER A 70 -10.09 13.95 17.16
N GLY A 71 -8.86 14.33 17.51
CA GLY A 71 -8.08 13.73 18.58
C GLY A 71 -7.24 12.53 18.14
N LEU A 72 -7.35 12.13 16.88
CA LEU A 72 -6.55 11.04 16.31
C LEU A 72 -5.35 11.58 15.54
N GLU A 73 -4.26 10.85 15.60
CA GLU A 73 -3.02 11.17 14.90
C GLU A 73 -2.52 9.94 14.15
N LEU A 74 -1.87 10.20 13.00
CA LEU A 74 -1.17 9.17 12.24
C LEU A 74 0.33 9.27 12.53
N SER A 75 0.96 8.14 12.79
CA SER A 75 2.39 8.05 12.98
C SER A 75 3.00 6.90 12.19
N ALA A 76 4.28 7.01 11.86
CA ALA A 76 5.06 5.97 11.20
C ALA A 76 6.23 5.60 12.13
N PRO A 77 6.05 4.58 13.00
CA PRO A 77 7.01 4.27 14.06
C PRO A 77 8.30 3.61 13.56
N PHE A 78 8.27 3.02 12.37
CA PHE A 78 9.41 2.28 11.86
C PHE A 78 10.31 3.13 10.97
N LYS A 79 11.60 2.84 11.03
CA LYS A 79 12.61 3.50 10.21
C LYS A 79 13.45 2.47 9.48
N PHE A 80 13.84 2.80 8.27
CA PHE A 80 14.84 2.06 7.49
C PHE A 80 16.13 2.90 7.46
N GLY A 81 17.05 2.60 8.34
CA GLY A 81 18.20 3.46 8.57
C GLY A 81 17.80 4.84 9.10
N SER A 82 18.09 5.89 8.36
CA SER A 82 17.70 7.28 8.70
C SER A 82 16.33 7.68 8.14
N ARG A 83 15.71 6.85 7.29
CA ARG A 83 14.45 7.18 6.63
C ARG A 83 13.27 6.58 7.37
N VAL A 84 12.17 7.34 7.43
CA VAL A 84 10.90 6.86 7.99
C VAL A 84 10.25 5.90 6.99
N SER A 85 9.73 4.77 7.49
CA SER A 85 8.98 3.83 6.68
C SER A 85 7.49 4.15 6.75
N TYR A 86 6.90 4.56 5.63
CA TYR A 86 5.47 4.79 5.50
C TYR A 86 4.69 3.56 5.04
N ASN A 87 5.35 2.40 5.02
CA ASN A 87 4.68 1.12 4.78
C ASN A 87 3.95 0.59 6.02
N ASP A 88 4.36 1.02 7.21
CA ASP A 88 3.76 0.63 8.49
C ASP A 88 3.33 1.89 9.22
N LEU A 89 2.02 2.05 9.38
CA LEU A 89 1.41 3.23 9.96
C LEU A 89 0.57 2.86 11.17
N GLU A 90 0.45 3.81 12.09
CA GLU A 90 -0.41 3.69 13.27
C GLU A 90 -1.35 4.89 13.35
N ILE A 91 -2.61 4.61 13.62
CA ILE A 91 -3.59 5.62 14.02
C ILE A 91 -3.80 5.46 15.52
N LYS A 92 -3.56 6.51 16.26
CA LYS A 92 -3.70 6.51 17.71
C LYS A 92 -4.16 7.86 18.23
N GLY A 93 -4.69 7.84 19.41
CA GLY A 93 -5.20 9.01 20.11
C GLY A 93 -6.52 8.71 20.79
N THR A 94 -7.16 9.76 21.28
CA THR A 94 -8.46 9.66 21.92
C THR A 94 -9.45 10.53 21.16
N PRO A 95 -10.50 9.92 20.56
CA PRO A 95 -11.51 10.70 19.83
C PRO A 95 -12.17 11.75 20.71
N LYS A 96 -12.25 12.96 20.20
CA LYS A 96 -12.83 14.13 20.89
C LYS A 96 -14.14 14.59 20.28
N VAL A 97 -14.55 13.98 19.16
CA VAL A 97 -15.76 14.33 18.43
C VAL A 97 -16.54 13.06 18.12
N THR A 98 -17.87 13.16 18.16
CA THR A 98 -18.75 12.09 17.70
C THR A 98 -19.01 12.21 16.20
N GLY A 99 -19.51 11.14 15.62
CA GLY A 99 -19.82 11.08 14.20
C GLY A 99 -18.74 10.33 13.42
N THR A 100 -18.33 10.89 12.30
CA THR A 100 -17.43 10.22 11.38
C THR A 100 -16.09 10.94 11.31
N ILE A 101 -15.01 10.18 11.52
CA ILE A 101 -13.65 10.64 11.24
C ILE A 101 -13.20 10.01 9.92
N SER A 102 -12.72 10.84 9.00
CA SER A 102 -12.20 10.41 7.70
C SER A 102 -10.68 10.55 7.68
N ILE A 103 -10.01 9.50 7.22
CA ILE A 103 -8.56 9.46 7.06
C ILE A 103 -8.25 9.16 5.61
N GLU A 104 -7.63 10.10 4.92
CA GLU A 104 -7.17 9.93 3.54
C GLU A 104 -5.66 9.72 3.52
N LEU A 105 -5.24 8.66 2.83
CA LEU A 105 -3.84 8.34 2.61
C LEU A 105 -3.56 8.34 1.12
N SER A 106 -2.44 8.91 0.72
CA SER A 106 -1.98 8.87 -0.66
C SER A 106 -0.48 8.81 -0.73
N GLY A 107 0.03 8.21 -1.77
CA GLY A 107 1.46 8.12 -1.99
C GLY A 107 1.82 7.35 -3.24
N GLY A 108 3.10 7.10 -3.40
CA GLY A 108 3.64 6.31 -4.48
C GLY A 108 4.74 5.39 -3.97
N THR A 109 5.04 4.37 -4.74
CA THR A 109 6.10 3.40 -4.42
C THR A 109 7.23 3.47 -5.42
N TYR A 110 8.42 3.09 -4.96
CA TYR A 110 9.56 2.89 -5.85
C TYR A 110 9.33 1.72 -6.79
N GLY A 111 9.78 1.86 -8.02
CA GLY A 111 9.84 0.74 -8.96
C GLY A 111 10.95 -0.24 -8.61
N THR A 112 10.76 -1.49 -8.98
CA THR A 112 11.75 -2.57 -8.93
C THR A 112 12.00 -3.10 -10.33
N MET A 113 12.91 -4.05 -10.48
CA MET A 113 13.19 -4.68 -11.78
C MET A 113 11.99 -5.46 -12.32
N SER A 114 11.13 -5.97 -11.43
CA SER A 114 9.96 -6.77 -11.79
C SER A 114 8.65 -6.01 -11.75
N CYS A 115 8.59 -4.89 -11.03
CA CYS A 115 7.38 -4.10 -10.85
C CYS A 115 7.65 -2.62 -11.04
N PRO A 116 6.84 -1.89 -11.82
CA PRO A 116 6.92 -0.43 -11.88
C PRO A 116 6.47 0.19 -10.56
N GLY A 117 6.92 1.41 -10.30
CA GLY A 117 6.36 2.22 -9.21
C GLY A 117 4.88 2.51 -9.45
N ARG A 118 4.10 2.56 -8.39
CA ARG A 118 2.64 2.72 -8.45
C ARG A 118 2.16 3.72 -7.44
N ASP A 119 1.11 4.44 -7.79
CA ASP A 119 0.42 5.32 -6.88
C ASP A 119 -0.67 4.58 -6.12
N PHE A 120 -0.94 5.02 -4.90
CA PHE A 120 -2.06 4.52 -4.11
C PHE A 120 -2.81 5.66 -3.46
N LYS A 121 -4.10 5.42 -3.25
CA LYS A 121 -4.98 6.29 -2.48
C LYS A 121 -5.97 5.43 -1.71
N LYS A 122 -6.10 5.69 -0.42
CA LYS A 122 -7.02 4.97 0.46
C LYS A 122 -7.71 5.94 1.41
N THR A 123 -9.02 5.79 1.53
CA THR A 123 -9.82 6.55 2.48
C THR A 123 -10.41 5.60 3.52
N TYR A 124 -10.17 5.87 4.78
CA TYR A 124 -10.79 5.17 5.90
C TYR A 124 -11.84 6.06 6.56
N THR A 125 -12.86 5.42 7.04
CA THR A 125 -13.94 6.06 7.79
C THR A 125 -14.08 5.38 9.13
N ILE A 126 -13.95 6.13 10.23
CA ILE A 126 -14.09 5.64 11.59
C ILE A 126 -15.36 6.26 12.17
N LYS A 127 -16.31 5.44 12.58
CA LYS A 127 -17.48 5.90 13.32
C LYS A 127 -17.14 6.02 14.80
N VAL A 128 -17.39 7.17 15.38
CA VAL A 128 -17.19 7.44 16.80
C VAL A 128 -18.54 7.47 17.48
N GLU A 129 -18.72 6.53 18.38
CA GLU A 129 -19.93 6.36 19.18
C GLU A 129 -19.72 6.93 20.59
N GLU A 130 -20.81 7.31 21.21
CA GLU A 130 -20.79 7.75 22.59
C GLU A 130 -20.64 6.61 23.59
#